data_a58e638b6cca8b8743e0e168a23c27cf
#
_entry.id   a58e638b6cca8b8743e0e168a23c27cf
#
_cell.length_a   1.000
_cell.length_b   1.000
_cell.length_c   1.000
_cell.angle_alpha   90.00
_cell.angle_beta   90.00
_cell.angle_gamma   90.00
#
_symmetry.space_group_name_H-M   'P 1'
#
loop_
_entity.id
_entity.type
_entity.pdbx_description
1 polymer ?
#
loop_
_entity_poly.entity_id
_entity_poly.type
_entity_poly.pdbx_seq_one_letter_code
_entity_poly.pdbx_strand_id
1 'polypeptide(L)'
;SKEPFAQWMADVAALIKSLDSNHMVSSGSEGAAGCEGDIALYERVHADPNIDYLNIHIWPYNWGWVKADSLKELLLEAKNKTKAYIDKHIAVAEKYAKPIVLEEFGYPRDNFSFIKNTPTTLRDEYYRYVFDLVHKAKKHNGLLAGCNFWAWGGFANHTLGHIFWEKGDDYMGDPVQEEQGLNSVFITDSTMKIISEANEQLK
;
A
#
# COMPACT_ATOMS: atom_id res chain seq x y z
N SER A 1 -9.81 -23.09 -0.55
CA SER A 1 -8.69 -24.03 -0.80
C SER A 1 -7.51 -23.29 -1.43
N LYS A 2 -6.33 -23.41 -0.87
CA LYS A 2 -5.11 -22.69 -1.28
C LYS A 2 -4.56 -23.18 -2.63
N GLU A 3 -4.71 -24.47 -2.93
CA GLU A 3 -4.25 -25.07 -4.19
C GLU A 3 -4.94 -24.49 -5.43
N PRO A 4 -6.28 -24.47 -5.53
CA PRO A 4 -6.96 -23.88 -6.67
C PRO A 4 -6.65 -22.38 -6.86
N PHE A 5 -6.42 -21.64 -5.77
CA PHE A 5 -6.04 -20.23 -5.86
C PHE A 5 -4.66 -20.06 -6.51
N ALA A 6 -3.65 -20.79 -6.04
CA ALA A 6 -2.31 -20.70 -6.61
C ALA A 6 -2.28 -21.17 -8.08
N GLN A 7 -3.02 -22.22 -8.42
CA GLN A 7 -3.13 -22.69 -9.80
C GLN A 7 -3.83 -21.65 -10.69
N TRP A 8 -4.93 -21.05 -10.22
CA TRP A 8 -5.62 -20.00 -10.95
C TRP A 8 -4.72 -18.79 -11.23
N MET A 9 -3.93 -18.36 -10.24
CA MET A 9 -2.98 -17.26 -10.43
C MET A 9 -1.93 -17.59 -11.50
N ALA A 10 -1.38 -18.81 -11.49
CA ALA A 10 -0.42 -19.27 -12.48
C ALA A 10 -1.03 -19.32 -13.89
N ASP A 11 -2.25 -19.85 -14.03
CA ASP A 11 -2.96 -19.97 -15.31
C ASP A 11 -3.27 -18.58 -15.87
N VAL A 12 -3.72 -17.64 -15.06
CA VAL A 12 -4.02 -16.26 -15.47
C VAL A 12 -2.74 -15.52 -15.87
N ALA A 13 -1.65 -15.64 -15.11
CA ALA A 13 -0.38 -15.03 -15.45
C ALA A 13 0.18 -15.58 -16.77
N ALA A 14 0.11 -16.89 -16.98
CA ALA A 14 0.50 -17.54 -18.24
C ALA A 14 -0.35 -17.06 -19.40
N LEU A 15 -1.68 -16.93 -19.22
CA LEU A 15 -2.57 -16.41 -20.24
C LEU A 15 -2.20 -14.98 -20.65
N ILE A 16 -1.98 -14.08 -19.68
CA ILE A 16 -1.57 -12.69 -19.97
C ILE A 16 -0.27 -12.67 -20.78
N LYS A 17 0.73 -13.44 -20.35
CA LYS A 17 2.02 -13.52 -21.05
C LYS A 17 1.91 -14.13 -22.46
N SER A 18 0.95 -15.01 -22.69
CA SER A 18 0.69 -15.57 -24.03
C SER A 18 0.06 -14.55 -24.98
N LEU A 19 -0.69 -13.58 -24.45
CA LEU A 19 -1.32 -12.51 -25.22
C LEU A 19 -0.38 -11.32 -25.45
N ASP A 20 0.40 -10.96 -24.42
CA ASP A 20 1.41 -9.91 -24.50
C ASP A 20 2.59 -10.22 -23.55
N SER A 21 3.66 -10.73 -24.12
CA SER A 21 4.87 -11.07 -23.38
C SER A 21 5.63 -9.87 -22.80
N ASN A 22 5.36 -8.64 -23.27
CA ASN A 22 6.03 -7.42 -22.84
C ASN A 22 5.37 -6.80 -21.60
N HIS A 23 4.08 -7.10 -21.33
CA HIS A 23 3.43 -6.61 -20.12
C HIS A 23 3.98 -7.28 -18.88
N MET A 24 4.28 -6.45 -17.86
CA MET A 24 4.59 -6.97 -16.52
C MET A 24 3.31 -7.45 -15.85
N VAL A 25 3.44 -8.54 -15.10
CA VAL A 25 2.35 -9.17 -14.35
C VAL A 25 2.72 -9.27 -12.89
N SER A 26 1.80 -8.89 -12.02
CA SER A 26 1.86 -9.08 -10.58
C SER A 26 0.52 -9.62 -10.07
N SER A 27 0.49 -10.09 -8.83
CA SER A 27 -0.70 -10.74 -8.27
C SER A 27 -1.76 -9.77 -7.72
N GLY A 28 -1.40 -8.50 -7.44
CA GLY A 28 -2.25 -7.54 -6.74
C GLY A 28 -2.52 -7.91 -5.27
N SER A 29 -1.70 -8.78 -4.68
CA SER A 29 -1.92 -9.29 -3.32
C SER A 29 -1.45 -8.31 -2.26
N GLU A 30 -2.17 -8.23 -1.12
CA GLU A 30 -1.69 -7.54 0.08
C GLU A 30 -0.42 -8.15 0.71
N GLY A 31 0.11 -9.19 0.11
CA GLY A 31 1.19 -9.99 0.68
C GLY A 31 0.66 -11.18 1.47
N ALA A 32 1.32 -11.55 2.56
CA ALA A 32 0.83 -12.63 3.42
C ALA A 32 -0.57 -12.35 3.99
N ALA A 33 -0.94 -11.08 4.23
CA ALA A 33 -2.29 -10.70 4.67
C ALA A 33 -3.35 -11.14 3.66
N GLY A 34 -3.15 -10.85 2.36
CA GLY A 34 -4.03 -11.30 1.28
C GLY A 34 -4.01 -12.82 1.02
N CYS A 35 -3.10 -13.55 1.67
CA CYS A 35 -2.97 -14.99 1.65
C CYS A 35 -3.39 -15.65 2.97
N GLU A 36 -4.34 -15.08 3.70
CA GLU A 36 -4.81 -15.56 5.02
C GLU A 36 -3.67 -15.67 6.07
N GLY A 37 -2.67 -14.81 6.00
CA GLY A 37 -1.48 -14.84 6.86
C GLY A 37 -0.41 -15.86 6.43
N ASP A 38 -0.64 -16.61 5.35
CA ASP A 38 0.22 -17.70 4.88
C ASP A 38 1.30 -17.20 3.92
N ILE A 39 2.50 -16.97 4.45
CA ILE A 39 3.66 -16.56 3.65
C ILE A 39 4.09 -17.65 2.64
N ALA A 40 3.83 -18.93 2.92
CA ALA A 40 4.19 -20.00 1.98
C ALA A 40 3.27 -19.99 0.75
N LEU A 41 1.99 -19.68 0.93
CA LEU A 41 1.07 -19.47 -0.19
C LEU A 41 1.48 -18.24 -1.02
N TYR A 42 1.81 -17.13 -0.36
CA TYR A 42 2.33 -15.93 -1.02
C TYR A 42 3.60 -16.24 -1.83
N GLU A 43 4.57 -16.92 -1.22
CA GLU A 43 5.80 -17.35 -1.88
C GLU A 43 5.49 -18.21 -3.11
N ARG A 44 4.61 -19.19 -2.99
CA ARG A 44 4.24 -20.10 -4.07
C ARG A 44 3.63 -19.37 -5.27
N VAL A 45 2.75 -18.40 -5.05
CA VAL A 45 2.17 -17.56 -6.12
C VAL A 45 3.28 -16.79 -6.84
N HIS A 46 4.18 -16.15 -6.09
CA HIS A 46 5.20 -15.29 -6.65
C HIS A 46 6.45 -16.04 -7.18
N ALA A 47 6.55 -17.34 -6.92
CA ALA A 47 7.54 -18.20 -7.54
C ALA A 47 7.30 -18.45 -9.04
N ASP A 48 6.06 -18.24 -9.52
CA ASP A 48 5.69 -18.48 -10.91
C ASP A 48 6.52 -17.56 -11.84
N PRO A 49 7.13 -18.12 -12.93
CA PRO A 49 7.99 -17.34 -13.83
C PRO A 49 7.25 -16.27 -14.61
N ASN A 50 5.92 -16.36 -14.74
CA ASN A 50 5.10 -15.35 -15.41
C ASN A 50 4.70 -14.17 -14.49
N ILE A 51 5.01 -14.23 -13.20
CA ILE A 51 4.88 -13.11 -12.28
C ILE A 51 6.23 -12.36 -12.26
N ASP A 52 6.23 -11.11 -12.71
CA ASP A 52 7.46 -10.33 -12.90
C ASP A 52 7.97 -9.69 -11.61
N TYR A 53 7.08 -9.29 -10.71
CA TYR A 53 7.43 -8.65 -9.44
C TYR A 53 6.44 -9.01 -8.33
N LEU A 54 6.92 -8.92 -7.10
CA LEU A 54 6.12 -9.12 -5.91
C LEU A 54 5.42 -7.82 -5.51
N ASN A 55 4.25 -7.92 -4.93
CA ASN A 55 3.54 -6.78 -4.38
C ASN A 55 3.02 -7.06 -2.97
N ILE A 56 2.94 -6.01 -2.18
CA ILE A 56 2.37 -5.99 -0.83
C ILE A 56 1.57 -4.71 -0.61
N HIS A 57 0.60 -4.76 0.30
CA HIS A 57 -0.09 -3.58 0.84
C HIS A 57 0.18 -3.50 2.35
N ILE A 58 0.04 -2.33 2.94
CA ILE A 58 0.19 -2.13 4.38
C ILE A 58 -0.84 -1.12 4.90
N TRP A 59 -1.76 -1.60 5.71
CA TRP A 59 -2.89 -0.86 6.25
C TRP A 59 -2.90 -0.86 7.78
N PRO A 60 -2.11 0.01 8.45
CA PRO A 60 -1.98 -0.01 9.90
C PRO A 60 -3.29 0.10 10.65
N TYR A 61 -4.23 0.92 10.19
CA TYR A 61 -5.54 1.05 10.81
C TYR A 61 -6.43 -0.17 10.53
N ASN A 62 -6.59 -0.57 9.27
CA ASN A 62 -7.46 -1.67 8.86
C ASN A 62 -7.01 -3.01 9.48
N TRP A 63 -5.70 -3.18 9.69
CA TRP A 63 -5.13 -4.37 10.33
C TRP A 63 -5.06 -4.28 11.86
N GLY A 64 -5.61 -3.23 12.45
CA GLY A 64 -5.66 -3.04 13.90
C GLY A 64 -4.30 -2.78 14.55
N TRP A 65 -3.30 -2.33 13.79
CA TRP A 65 -2.00 -1.93 14.35
C TRP A 65 -2.07 -0.60 15.06
N VAL A 66 -3.01 0.25 14.66
CA VAL A 66 -3.36 1.50 15.30
C VAL A 66 -4.88 1.58 15.49
N LYS A 67 -5.32 2.47 16.38
CA LYS A 67 -6.73 2.73 16.65
C LYS A 67 -7.03 4.21 16.52
N ALA A 68 -8.28 4.57 16.28
CA ALA A 68 -8.73 5.94 16.07
C ALA A 68 -8.34 6.88 17.23
N ASP A 69 -8.35 6.38 18.46
CA ASP A 69 -8.05 7.12 19.70
C ASP A 69 -6.57 7.12 20.11
N SER A 70 -5.71 6.38 19.41
CA SER A 70 -4.30 6.15 19.78
C SER A 70 -3.35 6.18 18.58
N LEU A 71 -3.67 6.95 17.55
CA LEU A 71 -2.85 7.07 16.33
C LEU A 71 -1.42 7.52 16.64
N LYS A 72 -1.28 8.52 17.54
CA LYS A 72 0.03 9.08 17.89
C LYS A 72 0.86 8.11 18.72
N GLU A 73 0.27 7.52 19.72
CA GLU A 73 0.90 6.60 20.67
C GLU A 73 1.40 5.34 19.98
N LEU A 74 0.66 4.86 18.99
CA LEU A 74 0.96 3.63 18.26
C LEU A 74 1.75 3.85 16.95
N LEU A 75 2.07 5.08 16.58
CA LEU A 75 2.78 5.39 15.33
C LEU A 75 4.15 4.68 15.23
N LEU A 76 4.92 4.67 16.31
CA LEU A 76 6.22 3.97 16.33
C LEU A 76 6.04 2.46 16.17
N GLU A 77 5.05 1.88 16.83
CA GLU A 77 4.73 0.46 16.67
C GLU A 77 4.29 0.14 15.24
N ALA A 78 3.45 0.98 14.64
CA ALA A 78 3.05 0.84 13.24
C ALA A 78 4.25 0.86 12.29
N LYS A 79 5.20 1.78 12.47
CA LYS A 79 6.46 1.83 11.69
C LYS A 79 7.28 0.55 11.85
N ASN A 80 7.41 0.03 13.06
CA ASN A 80 8.15 -1.20 13.33
C ASN A 80 7.48 -2.42 12.66
N LYS A 81 6.16 -2.53 12.75
CA LYS A 81 5.39 -3.58 12.08
C LYS A 81 5.47 -3.46 10.55
N THR A 82 5.41 -2.24 10.02
CA THR A 82 5.62 -1.96 8.58
C THR A 82 6.97 -2.50 8.11
N LYS A 83 8.05 -2.15 8.82
CA LYS A 83 9.37 -2.65 8.47
C LYS A 83 9.47 -4.17 8.54
N ALA A 84 8.99 -4.76 9.62
CA ALA A 84 9.01 -6.22 9.78
C ALA A 84 8.20 -6.94 8.68
N TYR A 85 7.06 -6.35 8.26
CA TYR A 85 6.27 -6.88 7.17
C TYR A 85 7.01 -6.79 5.82
N ILE A 86 7.61 -5.65 5.51
CA ILE A 86 8.42 -5.47 4.30
C ILE A 86 9.60 -6.44 4.31
N ASP A 87 10.37 -6.53 5.40
CA ASP A 87 11.53 -7.42 5.50
C ASP A 87 11.16 -8.90 5.28
N LYS A 88 10.02 -9.33 5.85
CA LYS A 88 9.50 -10.69 5.65
C LYS A 88 9.25 -11.01 4.17
N HIS A 89 8.73 -10.05 3.41
CA HIS A 89 8.42 -10.23 1.99
C HIS A 89 9.63 -10.01 1.09
N ILE A 90 10.59 -9.16 1.49
CA ILE A 90 11.89 -9.05 0.81
C ILE A 90 12.61 -10.40 0.84
N ALA A 91 12.56 -11.13 1.95
CA ALA A 91 13.17 -12.47 2.01
C ALA A 91 12.59 -13.45 0.98
N VAL A 92 11.32 -13.30 0.60
CA VAL A 92 10.71 -14.05 -0.52
C VAL A 92 11.22 -13.52 -1.87
N ALA A 93 11.27 -12.20 -2.04
CA ALA A 93 11.75 -11.56 -3.26
C ALA A 93 13.21 -11.96 -3.60
N GLU A 94 14.06 -12.05 -2.58
CA GLU A 94 15.46 -12.48 -2.70
C GLU A 94 15.61 -13.91 -3.26
N LYS A 95 14.74 -14.84 -2.84
CA LYS A 95 14.76 -16.23 -3.32
C LYS A 95 14.57 -16.33 -4.84
N TYR A 96 13.79 -15.43 -5.41
CA TYR A 96 13.42 -15.46 -6.83
C TYR A 96 14.08 -14.36 -7.64
N ALA A 97 14.93 -13.54 -7.01
CA ALA A 97 15.59 -12.37 -7.60
C ALA A 97 14.62 -11.43 -8.32
N LYS A 98 13.42 -11.23 -7.73
CA LYS A 98 12.37 -10.36 -8.27
C LYS A 98 12.25 -9.08 -7.44
N PRO A 99 11.96 -7.92 -8.06
CA PRO A 99 11.64 -6.72 -7.30
C PRO A 99 10.34 -6.87 -6.53
N ILE A 100 10.17 -6.06 -5.49
CA ILE A 100 8.93 -5.97 -4.72
C ILE A 100 8.46 -4.51 -4.65
N VAL A 101 7.17 -4.28 -4.79
CA VAL A 101 6.53 -2.97 -4.72
C VAL A 101 5.53 -2.95 -3.57
N LEU A 102 5.58 -1.93 -2.74
CA LEU A 102 4.52 -1.61 -1.79
C LEU A 102 3.44 -0.85 -2.56
N GLU A 103 2.44 -1.58 -3.09
CA GLU A 103 1.46 -1.02 -4.02
C GLU A 103 0.40 -0.16 -3.36
N GLU A 104 0.11 -0.41 -2.08
CA GLU A 104 -0.79 0.41 -1.32
C GLU A 104 -0.30 0.58 0.11
N PHE A 105 -0.36 1.81 0.61
CA PHE A 105 -0.21 2.11 2.02
C PHE A 105 -0.92 3.43 2.35
N GLY A 106 -1.37 3.56 3.59
CA GLY A 106 -2.00 4.77 4.08
C GLY A 106 -1.87 4.92 5.59
N TYR A 107 -2.24 6.08 6.07
CA TYR A 107 -2.35 6.37 7.50
C TYR A 107 -3.44 7.43 7.73
N PRO A 108 -4.29 7.30 8.76
CA PRO A 108 -5.35 8.27 9.04
C PRO A 108 -4.82 9.68 9.32
N ARG A 109 -5.69 10.68 9.13
CA ARG A 109 -5.43 12.05 9.55
C ARG A 109 -5.36 12.16 11.07
N ASP A 110 -4.71 13.20 11.56
CA ASP A 110 -4.66 13.51 12.98
C ASP A 110 -6.09 13.56 13.56
N ASN A 111 -6.25 13.08 14.80
CA ASN A 111 -7.53 12.95 15.48
C ASN A 111 -8.58 12.12 14.72
N PHE A 112 -8.16 11.23 13.84
CA PHE A 112 -9.06 10.39 13.03
C PHE A 112 -10.09 11.21 12.24
N SER A 113 -9.68 12.35 11.71
CA SER A 113 -10.54 13.25 10.94
C SER A 113 -10.67 12.79 9.49
N PHE A 114 -11.88 12.92 8.92
CA PHE A 114 -12.17 12.69 7.49
C PHE A 114 -12.23 14.00 6.70
N ILE A 115 -12.11 15.15 7.38
CA ILE A 115 -12.38 16.46 6.81
C ILE A 115 -11.13 17.01 6.13
N LYS A 116 -11.25 17.40 4.85
CA LYS A 116 -10.24 18.11 4.07
C LYS A 116 -9.71 19.34 4.83
N ASN A 117 -8.43 19.63 4.69
CA ASN A 117 -7.71 20.71 5.36
C ASN A 117 -7.53 20.56 6.89
N THR A 118 -7.89 19.41 7.47
CA THR A 118 -7.47 19.09 8.84
C THR A 118 -6.03 18.58 8.86
N PRO A 119 -5.31 18.66 9.99
CA PRO A 119 -3.91 18.26 10.06
C PRO A 119 -3.64 16.80 9.63
N THR A 120 -2.48 16.59 9.02
CA THR A 120 -1.99 15.26 8.58
C THR A 120 -0.60 14.95 9.16
N THR A 121 -0.26 15.49 10.32
CA THR A 121 1.08 15.41 10.91
C THR A 121 1.57 13.98 11.08
N LEU A 122 0.71 13.11 11.61
CA LEU A 122 1.05 11.70 11.85
C LEU A 122 1.16 10.92 10.53
N ARG A 123 0.26 11.20 9.57
CA ARG A 123 0.32 10.68 8.21
C ARG A 123 1.63 11.08 7.53
N ASP A 124 1.99 12.35 7.59
CA ASP A 124 3.20 12.89 6.98
C ASP A 124 4.46 12.22 7.55
N GLU A 125 4.48 11.97 8.86
CA GLU A 125 5.57 11.27 9.51
C GLU A 125 5.64 9.79 9.10
N TYR A 126 4.50 9.12 8.94
CA TYR A 126 4.44 7.74 8.48
C TYR A 126 4.85 7.64 7.00
N TYR A 127 4.40 8.56 6.14
CA TYR A 127 4.77 8.61 4.73
C TYR A 127 6.26 8.83 4.52
N ARG A 128 6.88 9.79 5.25
CA ARG A 128 8.34 9.97 5.22
C ARG A 128 9.06 8.68 5.57
N TYR A 129 8.60 7.99 6.60
CA TYR A 129 9.21 6.72 7.01
C TYR A 129 9.15 5.67 5.90
N VAL A 130 8.00 5.50 5.23
CA VAL A 130 7.85 4.55 4.12
C VAL A 130 8.76 4.94 2.94
N PHE A 131 8.74 6.21 2.54
CA PHE A 131 9.61 6.69 1.46
C PHE A 131 11.09 6.52 1.79
N ASP A 132 11.50 6.74 3.03
CA ASP A 132 12.87 6.49 3.49
C ASP A 132 13.30 5.02 3.35
N LEU A 133 12.39 4.07 3.54
CA LEU A 133 12.68 2.66 3.29
C LEU A 133 12.96 2.39 1.80
N VAL A 134 12.17 2.98 0.91
CA VAL A 134 12.38 2.87 -0.55
C VAL A 134 13.70 3.54 -0.97
N HIS A 135 13.98 4.76 -0.48
CA HIS A 135 15.24 5.46 -0.77
C HIS A 135 16.46 4.67 -0.30
N LYS A 136 16.40 4.08 0.90
CA LYS A 136 17.46 3.23 1.42
C LYS A 136 17.65 1.99 0.56
N ALA A 137 16.55 1.35 0.14
CA ALA A 137 16.63 0.21 -0.76
C ALA A 137 17.31 0.60 -2.10
N LYS A 138 16.87 1.69 -2.74
CA LYS A 138 17.52 2.19 -3.98
C LYS A 138 19.01 2.42 -3.78
N LYS A 139 19.40 3.10 -2.70
CA LYS A 139 20.80 3.42 -2.40
C LYS A 139 21.70 2.18 -2.24
N HIS A 140 21.13 1.07 -1.78
CA HIS A 140 21.84 -0.17 -1.51
C HIS A 140 21.55 -1.28 -2.55
N ASN A 141 20.95 -0.94 -3.70
CA ASN A 141 20.52 -1.90 -4.72
C ASN A 141 19.63 -3.03 -4.16
N GLY A 142 18.78 -2.68 -3.19
CA GLY A 142 17.81 -3.61 -2.61
C GLY A 142 16.59 -3.82 -3.50
N LEU A 143 15.81 -4.83 -3.18
CA LEU A 143 14.68 -5.26 -4.02
C LEU A 143 13.38 -4.46 -3.82
N LEU A 144 13.25 -3.61 -2.77
CA LEU A 144 12.09 -2.72 -2.62
C LEU A 144 12.18 -1.62 -3.68
N ALA A 145 11.49 -1.83 -4.80
CA ALA A 145 11.64 -1.04 -6.02
C ALA A 145 10.81 0.25 -6.04
N GLY A 146 9.75 0.32 -5.22
CA GLY A 146 8.88 1.49 -5.17
C GLY A 146 7.73 1.34 -4.22
N CYS A 147 6.92 2.41 -4.13
CA CYS A 147 5.67 2.38 -3.39
C CYS A 147 4.64 3.34 -3.99
N ASN A 148 3.35 3.00 -3.82
CA ASN A 148 2.23 3.86 -4.14
C ASN A 148 1.41 4.09 -2.88
N PHE A 149 1.04 5.32 -2.62
CA PHE A 149 0.12 5.61 -1.51
C PHE A 149 -1.34 5.41 -1.96
N TRP A 150 -2.19 5.11 -1.02
CA TRP A 150 -3.64 5.10 -1.20
C TRP A 150 -4.30 6.01 -0.15
N ALA A 151 -5.24 6.88 -0.51
CA ALA A 151 -5.79 7.03 -1.85
C ALA A 151 -5.60 8.48 -2.35
N TRP A 152 -5.70 8.70 -3.64
CA TRP A 152 -5.69 10.02 -4.22
C TRP A 152 -7.09 10.65 -4.18
N GLY A 153 -7.31 11.59 -3.23
CA GLY A 153 -8.54 12.39 -3.13
C GLY A 153 -8.53 13.64 -3.99
N GLY A 154 -7.36 14.14 -4.37
CA GLY A 154 -7.19 15.26 -5.30
C GLY A 154 -7.94 16.54 -4.85
N PHE A 155 -8.83 17.01 -5.70
CA PHE A 155 -9.65 18.20 -5.47
C PHE A 155 -10.99 17.90 -4.80
N ALA A 156 -11.35 16.62 -4.61
CA ALA A 156 -12.62 16.22 -4.04
C ALA A 156 -12.92 16.89 -2.69
N ASN A 157 -14.19 16.98 -2.37
CA ASN A 157 -14.66 17.53 -1.10
C ASN A 157 -15.52 16.49 -0.38
N HIS A 158 -15.26 16.34 0.91
CA HIS A 158 -16.08 15.47 1.75
C HIS A 158 -17.45 16.13 2.01
N THR A 159 -18.54 15.39 1.77
CA THR A 159 -19.89 15.84 2.10
C THR A 159 -20.12 15.70 3.60
N LEU A 160 -20.42 16.80 4.28
CA LEU A 160 -20.67 16.82 5.73
C LEU A 160 -21.80 15.86 6.09
N GLY A 161 -21.53 14.98 7.06
CA GLY A 161 -22.50 14.00 7.55
C GLY A 161 -22.49 12.66 6.83
N HIS A 162 -21.83 12.55 5.67
CA HIS A 162 -21.66 11.29 4.96
C HIS A 162 -20.35 10.60 5.41
N ILE A 163 -20.45 9.52 6.15
CA ILE A 163 -19.26 8.71 6.52
C ILE A 163 -18.87 7.81 5.35
N PHE A 164 -19.86 7.22 4.70
CA PHE A 164 -19.71 6.38 3.52
C PHE A 164 -20.15 7.16 2.28
N TRP A 165 -19.64 6.76 1.11
CA TRP A 165 -20.03 7.39 -0.14
C TRP A 165 -21.52 7.20 -0.45
N GLU A 166 -22.18 8.27 -0.83
CA GLU A 166 -23.55 8.30 -1.30
C GLU A 166 -23.63 8.88 -2.70
N LYS A 167 -24.70 8.55 -3.43
CA LYS A 167 -24.90 9.04 -4.80
C LYS A 167 -24.94 10.57 -4.85
N GLY A 168 -23.98 11.14 -5.53
CA GLY A 168 -23.83 12.61 -5.69
C GLY A 168 -22.65 13.18 -4.94
N ASP A 169 -22.00 12.40 -4.10
CA ASP A 169 -20.73 12.80 -3.46
C ASP A 169 -19.56 12.78 -4.44
N ASP A 170 -18.57 13.60 -4.16
CA ASP A 170 -17.29 13.50 -4.85
C ASP A 170 -16.64 12.15 -4.54
N TYR A 171 -15.95 11.59 -5.54
CA TYR A 171 -15.16 10.38 -5.35
C TYR A 171 -13.78 10.74 -4.79
N MET A 172 -13.44 10.21 -3.62
CA MET A 172 -12.23 10.56 -2.87
C MET A 172 -11.13 9.49 -2.89
N GLY A 173 -11.36 8.40 -3.62
CA GLY A 173 -10.43 7.29 -3.75
C GLY A 173 -10.62 6.16 -2.74
N ASP A 174 -11.20 6.42 -1.57
CA ASP A 174 -11.57 5.35 -0.65
C ASP A 174 -12.75 4.54 -1.24
N PRO A 175 -12.78 3.19 -1.10
CA PRO A 175 -13.89 2.37 -1.57
C PRO A 175 -15.23 2.82 -0.98
N VAL A 176 -16.31 2.67 -1.74
CA VAL A 176 -17.65 3.19 -1.35
C VAL A 176 -18.17 2.65 -0.01
N GLN A 177 -17.74 1.46 0.40
CA GLN A 177 -18.10 0.81 1.65
C GLN A 177 -17.16 1.18 2.82
N GLU A 178 -16.14 1.98 2.58
CA GLU A 178 -15.20 2.46 3.58
C GLU A 178 -15.47 3.93 3.94
N GLU A 179 -14.90 4.35 5.05
CA GLU A 179 -15.02 5.71 5.56
C GLU A 179 -14.33 6.70 4.62
N GLN A 180 -15.13 7.54 3.98
CA GLN A 180 -14.65 8.46 2.93
C GLN A 180 -13.76 9.56 3.50
N GLY A 181 -12.56 9.73 2.94
CA GLY A 181 -11.56 10.70 3.40
C GLY A 181 -10.57 10.15 4.42
N LEU A 182 -10.75 8.91 4.90
CA LEU A 182 -9.87 8.30 5.90
C LEU A 182 -8.41 8.23 5.42
N ASN A 183 -8.20 7.70 4.23
CA ASN A 183 -6.87 7.56 3.62
C ASN A 183 -6.63 8.58 2.50
N SER A 184 -7.62 9.37 2.12
CA SER A 184 -7.55 10.31 1.01
C SER A 184 -6.47 11.37 1.22
N VAL A 185 -5.57 11.52 0.25
CA VAL A 185 -4.62 12.61 0.15
C VAL A 185 -5.20 13.68 -0.76
N PHE A 186 -5.50 14.84 -0.22
CA PHE A 186 -6.01 15.97 -0.99
C PHE A 186 -4.87 16.87 -1.46
N ILE A 187 -5.09 17.61 -2.56
CA ILE A 187 -4.10 18.51 -3.16
C ILE A 187 -3.60 19.59 -2.18
N THR A 188 -4.41 19.92 -1.17
CA THR A 188 -4.10 20.93 -0.15
C THR A 188 -3.39 20.37 1.08
N ASP A 189 -3.20 19.04 1.17
CA ASP A 189 -2.55 18.42 2.31
C ASP A 189 -1.04 18.65 2.31
N SER A 190 -0.45 18.80 3.50
CA SER A 190 1.02 18.84 3.65
C SER A 190 1.71 17.57 3.15
N THR A 191 0.99 16.47 3.12
CA THR A 191 1.43 15.18 2.56
C THR A 191 1.89 15.30 1.09
N MET A 192 1.29 16.21 0.31
CA MET A 192 1.68 16.46 -1.09
C MET A 192 3.14 16.89 -1.22
N LYS A 193 3.61 17.73 -0.29
CA LYS A 193 5.01 18.15 -0.25
C LYS A 193 5.92 16.96 0.04
N ILE A 194 5.53 16.08 0.96
CA ILE A 194 6.29 14.87 1.30
C ILE A 194 6.43 13.94 0.10
N ILE A 195 5.33 13.72 -0.63
CA ILE A 195 5.31 12.91 -1.86
C ILE A 195 6.23 13.51 -2.93
N SER A 196 6.13 14.82 -3.15
CA SER A 196 6.95 15.52 -4.14
C SER A 196 8.45 15.43 -3.82
N GLU A 197 8.83 15.71 -2.57
CA GLU A 197 10.21 15.61 -2.09
C GLU A 197 10.77 14.19 -2.22
N ALA A 198 9.96 13.17 -1.91
CA ALA A 198 10.35 11.78 -2.07
C ALA A 198 10.60 11.42 -3.55
N ASN A 199 9.71 11.84 -4.45
CA ASN A 199 9.87 11.61 -5.88
C ASN A 199 11.14 12.29 -6.45
N GLU A 200 11.47 13.52 -6.01
CA GLU A 200 12.70 14.20 -6.44
C GLU A 200 13.96 13.42 -6.02
N GLN A 201 13.96 12.79 -4.85
CA GLN A 201 15.09 11.98 -4.38
C GLN A 201 15.25 10.65 -5.14
N LEU A 202 14.20 10.21 -5.86
CA LEU A 202 14.24 8.99 -6.67
C LEU A 202 14.67 9.23 -8.12
N LYS A 203 14.79 10.47 -8.55
CA LYS A 203 15.37 10.84 -9.85
C LYS A 203 16.88 10.63 -9.83
#